data_7dd09e140b3fabda9fcb5c50189b8aa3
#
_entry.id   7dd09e140b3fabda9fcb5c50189b8aa3
#
_cell.length_a   1.000
_cell.length_b   1.000
_cell.length_c   1.000
_cell.angle_alpha   90.00
_cell.angle_beta   90.00
_cell.angle_gamma   90.00
#
_symmetry.space_group_name_H-M   'P 1'
#
loop_
_entity.id
_entity.type
_entity.pdbx_description
1 polymer ?
#
loop_
_entity_poly.entity_id
_entity_poly.type
_entity_poly.pdbx_seq_one_letter_code
_entity_poly.pdbx_strand_id
1 'polypeptide(L)'
;FSVDSYTDSLSIINVFLSPLTVCLAIPVFNRIQIVKHYFLPIVVGTIIGAIVSIGSVLLFGKMLNLDQEIIMSMIPKSVTTLTVSAVILTGIMGALFGPLILKLFHIKRSPTVGMSLGGTSHAVGTSKAVEISARAGAISSVAIVTSGIVTVIVSLFL
;
A
#
# COMPACT_ATOMS: atom_id res chain seq x y z
N PHE A 1 -11.84 5.13 -27.51
CA PHE A 1 -11.15 5.68 -26.33
C PHE A 1 -9.67 5.76 -26.69
N SER A 2 -9.13 6.97 -26.86
CA SER A 2 -7.71 7.15 -27.13
C SER A 2 -6.93 7.09 -25.81
N VAL A 3 -5.75 6.47 -25.85
CA VAL A 3 -4.84 6.36 -24.70
C VAL A 3 -4.46 7.74 -24.16
N ASP A 4 -4.39 8.73 -25.04
CA ASP A 4 -4.04 10.12 -24.72
C ASP A 4 -5.07 10.80 -23.80
N SER A 5 -6.37 10.59 -24.02
CA SER A 5 -7.42 11.11 -23.14
C SER A 5 -7.39 10.49 -21.74
N TYR A 6 -6.86 9.29 -21.63
CA TYR A 6 -6.71 8.59 -20.34
C TYR A 6 -5.51 9.11 -19.56
N THR A 7 -4.40 9.40 -20.24
CA THR A 7 -3.20 9.96 -19.61
C THR A 7 -3.42 11.40 -19.13
N ASP A 8 -4.18 12.21 -19.84
CA ASP A 8 -4.55 13.57 -19.42
C ASP A 8 -5.42 13.58 -18.16
N SER A 9 -6.39 12.65 -18.08
CA SER A 9 -7.22 12.51 -16.88
C SER A 9 -6.43 12.05 -15.66
N LEU A 10 -5.40 11.22 -15.85
CA LEU A 10 -4.50 10.77 -14.77
C LEU A 10 -3.55 11.86 -14.30
N SER A 11 -3.20 12.84 -15.15
CA SER A 11 -2.32 13.95 -14.76
C SER A 11 -2.95 14.80 -13.64
N ILE A 12 -4.26 15.00 -13.67
CA ILE A 12 -5.01 15.70 -12.62
C ILE A 12 -4.92 14.93 -11.30
N ILE A 13 -5.09 13.62 -11.34
CA ILE A 13 -4.99 12.77 -10.14
C ILE A 13 -3.59 12.84 -9.55
N ASN A 14 -2.55 12.83 -10.39
CA ASN A 14 -1.16 12.91 -9.93
C ASN A 14 -0.85 14.24 -9.22
N VAL A 15 -1.44 15.36 -9.64
CA VAL A 15 -1.28 16.65 -8.95
C VAL A 15 -1.83 16.60 -7.52
N PHE A 16 -2.95 15.89 -7.29
CA PHE A 16 -3.53 15.73 -5.96
C PHE A 16 -2.84 14.67 -5.11
N LEU A 17 -2.17 13.70 -5.72
CA LEU A 17 -1.47 12.63 -5.00
C LEU A 17 -0.36 13.17 -4.11
N SER A 18 0.40 14.17 -4.55
CA SER A 18 1.50 14.77 -3.78
C SER A 18 1.02 15.45 -2.49
N PRO A 19 0.02 16.35 -2.51
CA PRO A 19 -0.55 16.92 -1.28
C PRO A 19 -1.16 15.87 -0.35
N LEU A 20 -1.86 14.86 -0.91
CA LEU A 20 -2.46 13.79 -0.13
C LEU A 20 -1.41 12.96 0.63
N THR A 21 -0.29 12.63 -0.01
CA THR A 21 0.80 11.90 0.66
C THR A 21 1.44 12.72 1.78
N VAL A 22 1.58 14.04 1.61
CA VAL A 22 2.06 14.93 2.67
C VAL A 22 1.08 14.97 3.85
N CYS A 23 -0.23 15.00 3.58
CA CYS A 23 -1.25 14.95 4.64
C CYS A 23 -1.19 13.67 5.49
N LEU A 24 -0.70 12.55 4.94
CA LEU A 24 -0.47 11.32 5.73
C LEU A 24 0.64 11.46 6.77
N ALA A 25 1.50 12.46 6.67
CA ALA A 25 2.50 12.75 7.69
C ALA A 25 1.89 13.28 8.99
N ILE A 26 0.74 13.95 8.93
CA ILE A 26 0.08 14.56 10.08
C ILE A 26 -0.25 13.54 11.18
N PRO A 27 -0.97 12.43 10.91
CA PRO A 27 -1.25 11.42 11.92
C PRO A 27 0.02 10.74 12.46
N VAL A 28 1.07 10.59 11.64
CA VAL A 28 2.36 10.06 12.09
C VAL A 28 3.01 11.00 13.09
N PHE A 29 3.09 12.28 12.76
CA PHE A 29 3.69 13.30 13.64
C PHE A 29 2.95 13.40 14.97
N ASN A 30 1.62 13.43 14.95
CA ASN A 30 0.79 13.51 16.15
C ASN A 30 0.91 12.29 17.08
N ARG A 31 1.41 11.16 16.56
CA ARG A 31 1.52 9.90 17.31
C ARG A 31 2.92 9.27 17.23
N ILE A 32 3.94 10.11 17.09
CA ILE A 32 5.33 9.68 16.91
C ILE A 32 5.84 8.73 18.02
N GLN A 33 5.35 8.90 19.26
CA GLN A 33 5.73 8.02 20.37
C GLN A 33 5.22 6.57 20.16
N ILE A 34 4.03 6.42 19.60
CA ILE A 34 3.45 5.11 19.28
C ILE A 34 4.25 4.47 18.14
N VAL A 35 4.59 5.25 17.13
CA VAL A 35 5.40 4.81 16.00
C VAL A 35 6.77 4.30 16.48
N LYS A 36 7.45 5.05 17.35
CA LYS A 36 8.73 4.65 17.93
C LYS A 36 8.63 3.33 18.72
N HIS A 37 7.55 3.14 19.48
CA HIS A 37 7.34 1.93 20.26
C HIS A 37 7.11 0.68 19.38
N TYR A 38 6.42 0.84 18.26
CA TYR A 38 6.10 -0.24 17.32
C TYR A 38 7.01 -0.27 16.09
N PHE A 39 8.12 0.49 16.10
CA PHE A 39 8.99 0.60 14.92
C PHE A 39 9.52 -0.74 14.44
N LEU A 40 10.05 -1.57 15.34
CA LEU A 40 10.59 -2.88 14.99
C LEU A 40 9.52 -3.83 14.39
N PRO A 41 8.36 -4.03 15.02
CA PRO A 41 7.28 -4.80 14.42
C PRO A 41 6.82 -4.27 13.05
N ILE A 42 6.78 -2.95 12.86
CA ILE A 42 6.39 -2.34 11.58
C ILE A 42 7.42 -2.70 10.50
N VAL A 43 8.70 -2.50 10.76
CA VAL A 43 9.77 -2.78 9.79
C VAL A 43 9.80 -4.27 9.43
N VAL A 44 9.79 -5.15 10.42
CA VAL A 44 9.80 -6.60 10.17
C VAL A 44 8.55 -7.04 9.39
N GLY A 45 7.38 -6.57 9.80
CA GLY A 45 6.13 -6.91 9.11
C GLY A 45 6.07 -6.40 7.68
N THR A 46 6.61 -5.21 7.40
CA THR A 46 6.65 -4.67 6.03
C THR A 46 7.66 -5.39 5.15
N ILE A 47 8.82 -5.81 5.68
CA ILE A 47 9.78 -6.63 4.94
C ILE A 47 9.15 -7.97 4.53
N ILE A 48 8.56 -8.68 5.48
CA ILE A 48 7.89 -9.96 5.21
C ILE A 48 6.75 -9.74 4.21
N GLY A 49 5.92 -8.72 4.40
CA GLY A 49 4.82 -8.37 3.51
C GLY A 49 5.28 -8.07 2.08
N ALA A 50 6.37 -7.32 1.91
CA ALA A 50 6.95 -7.01 0.60
C ALA A 50 7.47 -8.28 -0.09
N ILE A 51 8.19 -9.16 0.62
CA ILE A 51 8.69 -10.42 0.07
C ILE A 51 7.52 -11.31 -0.38
N VAL A 52 6.49 -11.46 0.45
CA VAL A 52 5.30 -12.26 0.11
C VAL A 52 4.56 -11.65 -1.07
N SER A 53 4.41 -10.33 -1.11
CA SER A 53 3.74 -9.61 -2.21
C SER A 53 4.47 -9.81 -3.54
N ILE A 54 5.78 -9.57 -3.58
CA ILE A 54 6.59 -9.76 -4.78
C ILE A 54 6.57 -11.24 -5.20
N GLY A 55 6.74 -12.16 -4.25
CA GLY A 55 6.68 -13.60 -4.51
C GLY A 55 5.34 -14.04 -5.08
N SER A 56 4.23 -13.50 -4.58
CA SER A 56 2.90 -13.80 -5.11
C SER A 56 2.70 -13.26 -6.53
N VAL A 57 3.16 -12.05 -6.82
CA VAL A 57 3.08 -11.46 -8.17
C VAL A 57 3.86 -12.31 -9.16
N LEU A 58 5.07 -12.73 -8.82
CA LEU A 58 5.89 -13.59 -9.68
C LEU A 58 5.27 -14.98 -9.87
N LEU A 59 4.72 -15.56 -8.80
CA LEU A 59 4.07 -16.88 -8.85
C LEU A 59 2.81 -16.85 -9.72
N PHE A 60 1.91 -15.91 -9.47
CA PHE A 60 0.66 -15.78 -10.24
C PHE A 60 0.93 -15.34 -11.68
N GLY A 61 1.90 -14.46 -11.91
CA GLY A 61 2.31 -14.05 -13.24
C GLY A 61 2.77 -15.24 -14.09
N LYS A 62 3.60 -16.12 -13.51
CA LYS A 62 4.01 -17.39 -14.18
C LYS A 62 2.84 -18.35 -14.38
N MET A 63 1.98 -18.47 -13.40
CA MET A 63 0.82 -19.40 -13.47
C MET A 63 -0.19 -18.99 -14.54
N LEU A 64 -0.36 -17.68 -14.75
CA LEU A 64 -1.26 -17.11 -15.77
C LEU A 64 -0.58 -16.90 -17.12
N ASN A 65 0.68 -17.32 -17.29
CA ASN A 65 1.48 -17.10 -18.51
C ASN A 65 1.46 -15.62 -18.99
N LEU A 66 1.52 -14.69 -18.04
CA LEU A 66 1.60 -13.27 -18.37
C LEU A 66 2.99 -12.93 -18.91
N ASP A 67 3.02 -11.99 -19.86
CA ASP A 67 4.28 -11.48 -20.39
C ASP A 67 5.14 -10.89 -19.29
N GLN A 68 6.44 -11.12 -19.38
CA GLN A 68 7.41 -10.70 -18.37
C GLN A 68 7.38 -9.18 -18.12
N GLU A 69 7.06 -8.41 -19.15
CA GLU A 69 6.87 -6.95 -19.04
C GLU A 69 5.68 -6.58 -18.14
N ILE A 70 4.58 -7.34 -18.22
CA ILE A 70 3.39 -7.12 -17.37
C ILE A 70 3.72 -7.48 -15.92
N ILE A 71 4.39 -8.61 -15.68
CA ILE A 71 4.81 -9.04 -14.35
C ILE A 71 5.75 -7.98 -13.72
N MET A 72 6.72 -7.50 -14.49
CA MET A 72 7.66 -6.48 -14.03
C MET A 72 7.02 -5.11 -13.80
N SER A 73 5.95 -4.76 -14.51
CA SER A 73 5.20 -3.52 -14.30
C SER A 73 4.37 -3.54 -13.00
N MET A 74 4.01 -4.72 -12.51
CA MET A 74 3.32 -4.88 -11.22
C MET A 74 4.27 -4.75 -10.03
N ILE A 75 5.56 -4.92 -10.24
CA ILE A 75 6.61 -4.56 -9.28
C ILE A 75 6.89 -3.06 -9.48
N PRO A 76 6.95 -2.23 -8.44
CA PRO A 76 6.93 -0.76 -8.59
C PRO A 76 8.23 -0.16 -9.15
N LYS A 77 8.64 -0.62 -10.32
CA LYS A 77 9.77 -0.04 -11.10
C LYS A 77 9.30 0.94 -12.17
N SER A 78 8.08 0.81 -12.67
CA SER A 78 7.53 1.73 -13.67
C SER A 78 6.08 2.02 -13.37
N VAL A 79 5.75 3.32 -13.32
CA VAL A 79 4.38 3.79 -13.17
C VAL A 79 3.72 3.76 -14.54
N THR A 80 3.26 2.59 -14.96
CA THR A 80 2.41 2.47 -16.13
C THR A 80 0.95 2.70 -15.75
N THR A 81 0.13 3.12 -16.71
CA THR A 81 -1.32 3.32 -16.55
C THR A 81 -2.01 2.08 -15.94
N LEU A 82 -1.58 0.87 -16.33
CA LEU A 82 -2.08 -0.38 -15.77
C LEU A 82 -1.75 -0.54 -14.29
N THR A 83 -0.52 -0.19 -13.89
CA THR A 83 -0.07 -0.25 -12.50
C THR A 83 -0.88 0.70 -11.63
N VAL A 84 -1.10 1.94 -12.09
CA VAL A 84 -1.90 2.93 -11.35
C VAL A 84 -3.34 2.43 -11.17
N SER A 85 -3.95 1.91 -12.22
CA SER A 85 -5.31 1.35 -12.15
C SER A 85 -5.39 0.16 -11.18
N ALA A 86 -4.41 -0.74 -11.21
CA ALA A 86 -4.33 -1.87 -10.30
C ALA A 86 -4.17 -1.41 -8.84
N VAL A 87 -3.33 -0.41 -8.57
CA VAL A 87 -3.12 0.16 -7.22
C VAL A 87 -4.39 0.80 -6.69
N ILE A 88 -5.11 1.57 -7.53
CA ILE A 88 -6.40 2.17 -7.14
C ILE A 88 -7.42 1.07 -6.81
N LEU A 89 -7.53 0.07 -7.67
CA LEU A 89 -8.47 -1.03 -7.47
C LEU A 89 -8.16 -1.82 -6.19
N THR A 90 -6.90 -2.18 -5.96
CA THR A 90 -6.49 -2.87 -4.72
C THR A 90 -6.71 -2.00 -3.47
N GLY A 91 -6.50 -0.70 -3.57
CA GLY A 91 -6.80 0.25 -2.51
C GLY A 91 -8.28 0.27 -2.13
N ILE A 92 -9.16 0.37 -3.12
CA ILE A 92 -10.62 0.37 -2.92
C ILE A 92 -11.09 -0.98 -2.36
N MET A 93 -10.65 -2.09 -2.97
CA MET A 93 -11.01 -3.43 -2.51
C MET A 93 -10.54 -3.69 -1.08
N GLY A 94 -9.33 -3.28 -0.75
CA GLY A 94 -8.80 -3.42 0.61
C GLY A 94 -9.52 -2.53 1.64
N ALA A 95 -9.95 -1.33 1.27
CA ALA A 95 -10.72 -0.47 2.17
C ALA A 95 -12.15 -1.01 2.41
N LEU A 96 -12.76 -1.65 1.41
CA LEU A 96 -14.08 -2.26 1.52
C LEU A 96 -14.03 -3.59 2.29
N PHE A 97 -13.17 -4.50 1.86
CA PHE A 97 -13.11 -5.86 2.40
C PHE A 97 -12.17 -6.00 3.60
N GLY A 98 -11.16 -5.14 3.72
CA GLY A 98 -10.20 -5.20 4.82
C GLY A 98 -10.86 -5.20 6.21
N PRO A 99 -11.77 -4.27 6.54
CA PRO A 99 -12.46 -4.28 7.82
C PRO A 99 -13.33 -5.52 8.05
N LEU A 100 -13.92 -6.09 6.99
CA LEU A 100 -14.70 -7.32 7.07
C LEU A 100 -13.81 -8.52 7.39
N ILE A 101 -12.66 -8.63 6.71
CA ILE A 101 -11.67 -9.67 6.95
C ILE A 101 -11.11 -9.55 8.37
N LEU A 102 -10.75 -8.34 8.81
CA LEU A 102 -10.27 -8.11 10.17
C LEU A 102 -11.29 -8.52 11.24
N LYS A 103 -12.58 -8.26 10.99
CA LYS A 103 -13.67 -8.70 11.86
C LYS A 103 -13.82 -10.22 11.85
N LEU A 104 -13.74 -10.85 10.69
CA LEU A 104 -13.87 -12.30 10.53
C LEU A 104 -12.77 -13.04 11.32
N PHE A 105 -11.53 -12.54 11.25
CA PHE A 105 -10.40 -13.09 12.00
C PHE A 105 -10.27 -12.57 13.44
N HIS A 106 -11.24 -11.79 13.93
CA HIS A 106 -11.27 -11.20 15.26
C HIS A 106 -10.03 -10.34 15.59
N ILE A 107 -9.43 -9.71 14.59
CA ILE A 107 -8.25 -8.85 14.74
C ILE A 107 -8.69 -7.46 15.18
N LYS A 108 -8.49 -7.16 16.48
CA LYS A 108 -8.92 -5.89 17.10
C LYS A 108 -7.75 -4.97 17.50
N ARG A 109 -6.51 -5.49 17.46
CA ARG A 109 -5.34 -4.71 17.88
C ARG A 109 -5.02 -3.61 16.88
N SER A 110 -5.04 -2.35 17.31
CA SER A 110 -4.76 -1.19 16.44
C SER A 110 -3.46 -1.29 15.63
N PRO A 111 -2.32 -1.82 16.17
CA PRO A 111 -1.12 -1.99 15.36
C PRO A 111 -1.30 -2.95 14.20
N THR A 112 -1.92 -4.09 14.45
CA THR A 112 -2.18 -5.11 13.40
C THR A 112 -3.12 -4.57 12.33
N VAL A 113 -4.19 -3.88 12.74
CA VAL A 113 -5.14 -3.23 11.82
C VAL A 113 -4.44 -2.18 10.95
N GLY A 114 -3.62 -1.32 11.56
CA GLY A 114 -2.89 -0.28 10.84
C GLY A 114 -1.88 -0.86 9.84
N MET A 115 -1.11 -1.86 10.25
CA MET A 115 -0.12 -2.51 9.38
C MET A 115 -0.77 -3.22 8.20
N SER A 116 -1.86 -3.96 8.44
CA SER A 116 -2.54 -4.68 7.37
C SER A 116 -3.15 -3.71 6.35
N LEU A 117 -3.94 -2.72 6.78
CA LEU A 117 -4.57 -1.77 5.88
C LEU A 117 -3.56 -0.88 5.14
N GLY A 118 -2.49 -0.44 5.83
CA GLY A 118 -1.43 0.36 5.20
C GLY A 118 -0.60 -0.41 4.20
N GLY A 119 -0.22 -1.65 4.55
CA GLY A 119 0.62 -2.48 3.69
C GLY A 119 -0.11 -3.03 2.46
N THR A 120 -1.42 -3.29 2.55
CA THR A 120 -2.18 -3.89 1.45
C THR A 120 -2.99 -2.92 0.61
N SER A 121 -3.44 -1.80 1.20
CA SER A 121 -4.45 -0.93 0.58
C SER A 121 -4.01 0.52 0.44
N HIS A 122 -2.74 0.78 0.64
CA HIS A 122 -2.09 2.08 0.43
C HIS A 122 -2.84 3.25 1.11
N ALA A 123 -2.94 4.40 0.45
CA ALA A 123 -3.56 5.60 0.99
C ALA A 123 -5.05 5.40 1.34
N VAL A 124 -5.80 4.67 0.51
CA VAL A 124 -7.24 4.42 0.73
C VAL A 124 -7.46 3.53 1.96
N GLY A 125 -6.63 2.50 2.13
CA GLY A 125 -6.66 1.67 3.35
C GLY A 125 -6.24 2.45 4.60
N THR A 126 -5.30 3.40 4.46
CA THR A 126 -4.88 4.26 5.57
C THR A 126 -6.00 5.20 6.00
N SER A 127 -6.75 5.79 5.07
CA SER A 127 -7.94 6.59 5.41
C SER A 127 -8.92 5.75 6.23
N LYS A 128 -9.14 4.50 5.84
CA LYS A 128 -9.99 3.58 6.58
C LYS A 128 -9.42 3.21 7.96
N ALA A 129 -8.11 3.05 8.07
CA ALA A 129 -7.45 2.81 9.36
C ALA A 129 -7.59 4.01 10.32
N VAL A 130 -7.55 5.25 9.81
CA VAL A 130 -7.78 6.49 10.60
C VAL A 130 -9.21 6.51 11.15
N GLU A 131 -10.20 6.14 10.35
CA GLU A 131 -11.61 6.03 10.79
C GLU A 131 -11.78 5.01 11.92
N ILE A 132 -11.06 3.87 11.86
CA ILE A 132 -11.12 2.84 12.91
C ILE A 132 -10.47 3.34 14.20
N SER A 133 -9.27 3.90 14.13
CA SER A 133 -8.62 4.57 15.24
C SER A 133 -7.43 5.42 14.79
N ALA A 134 -7.19 6.56 15.46
CA ALA A 134 -6.03 7.42 15.22
C ALA A 134 -4.69 6.67 15.38
N ARG A 135 -4.64 5.65 16.26
CA ARG A 135 -3.47 4.79 16.45
C ARG A 135 -3.24 3.88 15.25
N ALA A 136 -4.29 3.26 14.71
CA ALA A 136 -4.20 2.43 13.51
C ALA A 136 -3.80 3.26 12.29
N GLY A 137 -4.36 4.47 12.14
CA GLY A 137 -4.00 5.40 11.07
C GLY A 137 -2.53 5.80 11.08
N ALA A 138 -1.96 6.15 12.26
CA ALA A 138 -0.56 6.51 12.38
C ALA A 138 0.37 5.33 11.98
N ILE A 139 0.06 4.12 12.43
CA ILE A 139 0.82 2.93 12.10
C ILE A 139 0.69 2.59 10.61
N SER A 140 -0.51 2.74 10.05
CA SER A 140 -0.79 2.53 8.62
C SER A 140 0.05 3.46 7.74
N SER A 141 0.12 4.75 8.10
CA SER A 141 0.94 5.73 7.35
C SER A 141 2.43 5.36 7.35
N VAL A 142 2.96 4.90 8.47
CA VAL A 142 4.36 4.42 8.54
C VAL A 142 4.54 3.13 7.74
N ALA A 143 3.58 2.21 7.80
CA ALA A 143 3.63 0.96 7.05
C ALA A 143 3.69 1.20 5.53
N ILE A 144 2.98 2.20 5.00
CA ILE A 144 3.08 2.57 3.58
C ILE A 144 4.50 3.00 3.22
N VAL A 145 5.07 3.93 3.99
CA VAL A 145 6.41 4.48 3.72
C VAL A 145 7.47 3.39 3.80
N THR A 146 7.44 2.59 4.86
CA THR A 146 8.40 1.49 5.03
C THR A 146 8.24 0.41 3.97
N SER A 147 7.01 0.05 3.62
CA SER A 147 6.74 -0.90 2.52
C SER A 147 7.29 -0.39 1.20
N GLY A 148 7.08 0.88 0.87
CA GLY A 148 7.62 1.50 -0.35
C GLY A 148 9.14 1.45 -0.40
N ILE A 149 9.82 1.85 0.67
CA ILE A 149 11.29 1.82 0.75
C ILE A 149 11.81 0.38 0.59
N VAL A 150 11.24 -0.58 1.32
CA VAL A 150 11.64 -1.99 1.25
C VAL A 150 11.42 -2.55 -0.14
N THR A 151 10.29 -2.24 -0.78
CA THR A 151 10.01 -2.73 -2.13
C THR A 151 11.00 -2.18 -3.15
N VAL A 152 11.38 -0.89 -3.06
CA VAL A 152 12.40 -0.28 -3.92
C VAL A 152 13.74 -0.98 -3.70
N ILE A 153 14.17 -1.17 -2.46
CA ILE A 153 15.43 -1.86 -2.15
C ILE A 153 15.44 -3.28 -2.73
N VAL A 154 14.39 -4.06 -2.46
CA VAL A 154 14.30 -5.44 -2.97
C VAL A 154 14.28 -5.47 -4.50
N SER A 155 13.62 -4.52 -5.14
CA SER A 155 13.54 -4.45 -6.60
C SER A 155 14.87 -4.09 -7.29
N LEU A 156 15.86 -3.55 -6.55
CA LEU A 156 17.21 -3.30 -7.08
C LEU A 156 18.04 -4.59 -7.21
N PHE A 157 17.64 -5.65 -6.49
CA PHE A 157 18.32 -6.95 -6.52
C PHE A 157 17.63 -7.99 -7.42
N LEU A 158 16.49 -7.65 -8.03
CA LEU A 158 15.75 -8.47 -9.00
C LEU A 158 16.01 -8.03 -10.44
#